data_90d8885a621555d66a47d5b8e0b0927c
#
_entry.id   90d8885a621555d66a47d5b8e0b0927c
#
_cell.length_a   1.000
_cell.length_b   1.000
_cell.length_c   1.000
_cell.angle_alpha   90.00
_cell.angle_beta   90.00
_cell.angle_gamma   90.00
#
_symmetry.space_group_name_H-M   'P 1'
#
loop_
_entity.id
_entity.type
_entity.pdbx_description
1 polymer ?
#
loop_
_entity_poly.entity_id
_entity_poly.type
_entity_poly.pdbx_seq_one_letter_code
_entity_poly.pdbx_strand_id
1 'polypeptide(L)'
;MLFFSHAWLVFVFVLPYISFHERSHIMKVNGIVAEYNPFHNGHAYQMQHAKEATGADYTIVVMSGNFMQRGAPALLDKFTRAKMALECGADLVLELPICYAASSAEFFAKGSVALFDKLGVTTNLCFGSECGNIDTLSRIAEIFYTEPEPYVESLRCNLKKGMSFPIARTWALLQYAPSLSDDKDVLSSPNNILGIEYLKALM
;
A
#
# COMPACT_ATOMS: atom_id res chain seq x y z
N MET A 1 -28.29 -14.59 0.24
CA MET A 1 -28.12 -13.30 -0.48
C MET A 1 -27.54 -12.30 0.51
N LEU A 2 -26.21 -12.29 0.64
CA LEU A 2 -25.48 -11.42 1.56
C LEU A 2 -24.94 -10.24 0.75
N PHE A 3 -25.49 -9.06 0.99
CA PHE A 3 -25.03 -7.80 0.44
C PHE A 3 -23.69 -7.42 1.10
N PHE A 4 -22.58 -7.55 0.38
CA PHE A 4 -21.33 -6.89 0.73
C PHE A 4 -21.36 -5.47 0.16
N SER A 5 -21.84 -4.52 0.96
CA SER A 5 -21.74 -3.09 0.67
C SER A 5 -20.49 -2.53 1.35
N HIS A 6 -19.31 -2.82 0.82
CA HIS A 6 -18.11 -2.02 1.04
C HIS A 6 -17.41 -1.94 -0.30
N ALA A 7 -17.55 -0.80 -0.95
CA ALA A 7 -16.85 -0.49 -2.20
C ALA A 7 -15.35 -0.45 -1.91
N TRP A 8 -14.63 -1.49 -2.34
CA TRP A 8 -13.18 -1.46 -2.40
C TRP A 8 -12.81 -0.50 -3.52
N LEU A 9 -12.47 0.75 -3.17
CA LEU A 9 -11.89 1.66 -4.14
C LEU A 9 -10.44 1.25 -4.35
N VAL A 10 -10.12 0.88 -5.59
CA VAL A 10 -8.75 0.62 -6.03
C VAL A 10 -8.18 1.95 -6.50
N PHE A 11 -7.13 2.42 -5.84
CA PHE A 11 -6.40 3.59 -6.28
C PHE A 11 -5.27 3.20 -7.21
N VAL A 12 -5.14 3.98 -8.26
CA VAL A 12 -4.08 3.87 -9.23
C VAL A 12 -3.16 5.07 -9.09
N PHE A 13 -1.93 4.82 -8.69
CA PHE A 13 -0.88 5.83 -8.70
C PHE A 13 -0.03 5.67 -9.94
N VAL A 14 0.05 6.75 -10.74
CA VAL A 14 1.01 6.83 -11.83
C VAL A 14 2.34 7.27 -11.23
N LEU A 15 3.37 6.43 -11.31
CA LEU A 15 4.72 6.78 -10.89
C LEU A 15 5.30 7.81 -11.89
N PRO A 16 5.62 9.05 -11.48
CA PRO A 16 6.08 10.09 -12.40
C PRO A 16 7.53 9.91 -12.88
N TYR A 17 8.12 8.74 -12.68
CA TYR A 17 9.54 8.55 -12.94
C TYR A 17 9.83 7.59 -14.09
N ILE A 18 9.60 8.05 -15.33
CA ILE A 18 10.37 7.57 -16.48
C ILE A 18 10.43 8.70 -17.51
N SER A 19 11.59 9.36 -17.61
CA SER A 19 11.99 10.13 -18.77
C SER A 19 12.18 9.17 -19.94
N PHE A 20 11.17 8.98 -20.79
CA PHE A 20 11.27 8.20 -22.00
C PHE A 20 11.25 9.11 -23.23
N HIS A 21 12.32 9.00 -24.01
CA HIS A 21 12.34 9.40 -25.41
C HIS A 21 11.29 8.58 -26.18
N GLU A 22 10.56 9.29 -27.01
CA GLU A 22 9.53 8.87 -27.98
C GLU A 22 9.51 7.37 -28.34
N ARG A 23 8.53 6.64 -27.80
CA ARG A 23 8.03 5.39 -28.38
C ARG A 23 6.51 5.44 -28.47
N SER A 24 5.97 5.07 -29.60
CA SER A 24 4.55 5.14 -29.96
C SER A 24 3.60 4.21 -29.16
N HIS A 25 4.11 3.44 -28.20
CA HIS A 25 3.33 2.65 -27.24
C HIS A 25 4.14 2.52 -25.95
N ILE A 26 3.79 3.28 -24.92
CA ILE A 26 4.38 3.12 -23.60
C ILE A 26 3.67 1.92 -22.93
N MET A 27 4.38 0.83 -22.74
CA MET A 27 3.91 -0.33 -22.00
C MET A 27 3.55 0.10 -20.58
N LYS A 28 2.31 -0.17 -20.15
CA LYS A 28 1.82 0.14 -18.82
C LYS A 28 1.84 -1.11 -17.94
N VAL A 29 2.43 -1.00 -16.76
CA VAL A 29 2.59 -2.12 -15.84
C VAL A 29 2.06 -1.72 -14.45
N ASN A 30 1.08 -2.46 -13.96
CA ASN A 30 0.58 -2.32 -12.61
C ASN A 30 1.45 -3.09 -11.62
N GLY A 31 1.81 -2.45 -10.51
CA GLY A 31 2.37 -3.08 -9.31
C GLY A 31 1.29 -3.23 -8.24
N ILE A 32 1.18 -4.40 -7.68
CA ILE A 32 0.30 -4.71 -6.55
C ILE A 32 1.14 -5.34 -5.44
N VAL A 33 0.99 -4.86 -4.21
CA VAL A 33 1.61 -5.46 -3.02
C VAL A 33 0.54 -6.28 -2.30
N ALA A 34 0.86 -7.54 -1.94
CA ALA A 34 -0.13 -8.42 -1.34
C ALA A 34 0.48 -9.47 -0.40
N GLU A 35 -0.36 -10.00 0.46
CA GLU A 35 -0.05 -11.19 1.26
C GLU A 35 -0.73 -12.44 0.71
N TYR A 36 -1.95 -12.30 0.19
CA TYR A 36 -2.79 -13.40 -0.31
C TYR A 36 -2.91 -14.57 0.67
N ASN A 37 -3.39 -14.30 1.87
CA ASN A 37 -3.43 -15.28 2.96
C ASN A 37 -4.85 -15.71 3.39
N PRO A 38 -5.57 -16.52 2.59
CA PRO A 38 -5.26 -16.95 1.22
C PRO A 38 -5.70 -15.94 0.15
N PHE A 39 -5.41 -16.26 -1.12
CA PHE A 39 -5.99 -15.55 -2.26
C PHE A 39 -7.53 -15.78 -2.30
N HIS A 40 -8.29 -14.74 -2.60
CA HIS A 40 -9.76 -14.79 -2.66
C HIS A 40 -10.32 -13.85 -3.75
N ASN A 41 -11.64 -13.93 -4.01
CA ASN A 41 -12.32 -13.17 -5.06
C ASN A 41 -12.10 -11.64 -4.96
N GLY A 42 -11.95 -11.09 -3.76
CA GLY A 42 -11.63 -9.67 -3.59
C GLY A 42 -10.27 -9.29 -4.18
N HIS A 43 -9.28 -10.19 -4.12
CA HIS A 43 -7.97 -9.96 -4.74
C HIS A 43 -8.05 -10.06 -6.27
N ALA A 44 -8.81 -11.02 -6.80
CA ALA A 44 -9.06 -11.13 -8.23
C ALA A 44 -9.78 -9.88 -8.76
N TYR A 45 -10.80 -9.40 -8.04
CA TYR A 45 -11.51 -8.17 -8.35
C TYR A 45 -10.56 -6.96 -8.35
N GLN A 46 -9.71 -6.82 -7.34
CA GLN A 46 -8.71 -5.74 -7.28
C GLN A 46 -7.79 -5.75 -8.49
N MET A 47 -7.26 -6.91 -8.89
CA MET A 47 -6.39 -7.03 -10.06
C MET A 47 -7.10 -6.61 -11.35
N GLN A 48 -8.30 -7.15 -11.57
CA GLN A 48 -9.11 -6.84 -12.75
C GLN A 48 -9.44 -5.34 -12.80
N HIS A 49 -9.95 -4.80 -11.70
CA HIS A 49 -10.33 -3.38 -11.64
C HIS A 49 -9.14 -2.44 -11.79
N ALA A 50 -8.00 -2.78 -11.20
CA ALA A 50 -6.75 -2.04 -11.41
C ALA A 50 -6.35 -2.02 -12.89
N LYS A 51 -6.44 -3.16 -13.59
CA LYS A 51 -6.13 -3.27 -15.02
C LYS A 51 -7.09 -2.44 -15.88
N GLU A 52 -8.38 -2.49 -15.59
CA GLU A 52 -9.41 -1.69 -16.28
C GLU A 52 -9.19 -0.18 -16.07
N ALA A 53 -8.91 0.25 -14.84
CA ALA A 53 -8.75 1.66 -14.50
C ALA A 53 -7.49 2.29 -15.10
N THR A 54 -6.40 1.52 -15.24
CA THR A 54 -5.11 1.99 -15.78
C THR A 54 -4.96 1.77 -17.28
N GLY A 55 -5.67 0.80 -17.83
CA GLY A 55 -5.39 0.25 -19.15
C GLY A 55 -4.01 -0.42 -19.20
N ALA A 56 -3.58 -1.07 -18.12
CA ALA A 56 -2.26 -1.70 -18.05
C ALA A 56 -2.21 -2.98 -18.89
N ASP A 57 -1.06 -3.17 -19.53
CA ASP A 57 -0.76 -4.37 -20.32
C ASP A 57 -0.45 -5.56 -19.40
N TYR A 58 0.27 -5.30 -18.30
CA TYR A 58 0.76 -6.32 -17.37
C TYR A 58 0.51 -5.93 -15.90
N THR A 59 0.46 -6.97 -15.05
CA THR A 59 0.35 -6.85 -13.59
C THR A 59 1.47 -7.62 -12.91
N ILE A 60 2.29 -6.91 -12.14
CA ILE A 60 3.35 -7.48 -11.29
C ILE A 60 2.88 -7.44 -9.84
N VAL A 61 2.99 -8.57 -9.16
CA VAL A 61 2.66 -8.70 -7.74
C VAL A 61 3.94 -8.87 -6.93
N VAL A 62 4.14 -8.04 -5.91
CA VAL A 62 5.12 -8.26 -4.84
C VAL A 62 4.38 -8.89 -3.67
N MET A 63 4.74 -10.12 -3.32
CA MET A 63 4.00 -10.96 -2.37
C MET A 63 4.88 -11.39 -1.20
N SER A 64 4.34 -11.34 0.02
CA SER A 64 4.97 -11.94 1.20
C SER A 64 5.26 -13.43 0.98
N GLY A 65 6.42 -13.89 1.44
CA GLY A 65 6.81 -15.29 1.41
C GLY A 65 5.98 -16.18 2.36
N ASN A 66 6.62 -17.03 3.13
CA ASN A 66 5.91 -17.94 4.04
C ASN A 66 5.47 -17.31 5.37
N PHE A 67 5.84 -16.06 5.61
CA PHE A 67 5.43 -15.31 6.80
C PHE A 67 4.75 -14.00 6.40
N MET A 68 3.69 -13.67 7.15
CA MET A 68 2.89 -12.46 6.95
C MET A 68 3.52 -11.28 7.69
N GLN A 69 3.09 -10.07 7.38
CA GLN A 69 3.59 -8.83 7.96
C GLN A 69 3.51 -8.81 9.50
N ARG A 70 2.51 -9.46 10.08
CA ARG A 70 2.38 -9.61 11.54
C ARG A 70 3.20 -10.77 12.15
N GLY A 71 4.10 -11.40 11.36
CA GLY A 71 4.96 -12.47 11.80
C GLY A 71 4.31 -13.85 11.87
N ALA A 72 3.03 -13.98 11.57
CA ALA A 72 2.35 -15.26 11.52
C ALA A 72 2.74 -16.07 10.26
N PRO A 73 2.81 -17.42 10.34
CA PRO A 73 2.93 -18.24 9.14
C PRO A 73 1.75 -18.05 8.19
N ALA A 74 2.00 -18.12 6.89
CA ALA A 74 0.95 -18.15 5.89
C ALA A 74 0.10 -19.42 6.00
N LEU A 75 -1.19 -19.31 5.69
CA LEU A 75 -2.11 -20.45 5.66
C LEU A 75 -1.75 -21.45 4.56
N LEU A 76 -1.27 -20.99 3.42
CA LEU A 76 -0.78 -21.78 2.30
C LEU A 76 0.67 -21.40 1.98
N ASP A 77 1.44 -22.34 1.42
CA ASP A 77 2.79 -22.06 0.97
C ASP A 77 2.82 -20.98 -0.13
N LYS A 78 3.97 -20.34 -0.28
CA LYS A 78 4.14 -19.22 -1.20
C LYS A 78 3.91 -19.59 -2.67
N PHE A 79 4.27 -20.82 -3.08
CA PHE A 79 4.12 -21.26 -4.46
C PHE A 79 2.68 -21.47 -4.84
N THR A 80 1.87 -22.05 -3.93
CA THR A 80 0.42 -22.19 -4.09
C THR A 80 -0.25 -20.83 -4.21
N ARG A 81 0.11 -19.86 -3.35
CA ARG A 81 -0.47 -18.50 -3.40
C ARG A 81 -0.05 -17.75 -4.66
N ALA A 82 1.22 -17.88 -5.08
CA ALA A 82 1.70 -17.30 -6.34
C ALA A 82 0.97 -17.88 -7.55
N LYS A 83 0.76 -19.21 -7.58
CA LYS A 83 -0.01 -19.87 -8.63
C LYS A 83 -1.44 -19.34 -8.71
N MET A 84 -2.14 -19.18 -7.59
CA MET A 84 -3.49 -18.60 -7.54
C MET A 84 -3.51 -17.18 -8.14
N ALA A 85 -2.52 -16.34 -7.81
CA ALA A 85 -2.42 -14.99 -8.34
C ALA A 85 -2.18 -14.99 -9.87
N LEU A 86 -1.28 -15.85 -10.37
CA LEU A 86 -1.00 -16.01 -11.80
C LEU A 86 -2.23 -16.49 -12.57
N GLU A 87 -2.96 -17.48 -12.05
CA GLU A 87 -4.20 -18.00 -12.65
C GLU A 87 -5.32 -16.95 -12.67
N CYS A 88 -5.26 -15.94 -11.80
CA CYS A 88 -6.25 -14.87 -11.69
C CYS A 88 -5.82 -13.55 -12.35
N GLY A 89 -4.73 -13.52 -13.11
CA GLY A 89 -4.38 -12.38 -13.96
C GLY A 89 -3.12 -11.61 -13.57
N ALA A 90 -2.33 -12.09 -12.61
CA ALA A 90 -0.96 -11.60 -12.44
C ALA A 90 -0.07 -12.19 -13.55
N ASP A 91 0.83 -11.39 -14.11
CA ASP A 91 1.81 -11.81 -15.12
C ASP A 91 3.15 -12.21 -14.49
N LEU A 92 3.47 -11.63 -13.34
CA LEU A 92 4.68 -11.92 -12.56
C LEU A 92 4.40 -11.80 -11.06
N VAL A 93 4.90 -12.77 -10.29
CA VAL A 93 4.87 -12.71 -8.82
C VAL A 93 6.30 -12.75 -8.30
N LEU A 94 6.67 -11.74 -7.52
CA LEU A 94 7.96 -11.62 -6.85
C LEU A 94 7.79 -11.79 -5.35
N GLU A 95 8.72 -12.51 -4.74
CA GLU A 95 8.73 -12.66 -3.28
C GLU A 95 9.36 -11.43 -2.62
N LEU A 96 8.64 -10.79 -1.71
CA LEU A 96 9.21 -9.77 -0.83
C LEU A 96 10.14 -10.46 0.19
N PRO A 97 11.42 -10.05 0.29
CA PRO A 97 12.33 -10.62 1.26
C PRO A 97 11.77 -10.56 2.69
N ILE A 98 11.98 -11.62 3.47
CA ILE A 98 11.37 -11.81 4.79
C ILE A 98 11.67 -10.66 5.76
N CYS A 99 12.85 -10.04 5.67
CA CYS A 99 13.24 -8.89 6.50
C CYS A 99 12.33 -7.66 6.28
N TYR A 100 11.67 -7.56 5.12
CA TYR A 100 10.65 -6.56 4.84
C TYR A 100 9.24 -7.13 5.05
N ALA A 101 9.01 -8.36 4.61
CA ALA A 101 7.68 -8.99 4.67
C ALA A 101 7.15 -9.14 6.10
N ALA A 102 8.00 -9.48 7.07
CA ALA A 102 7.63 -9.66 8.48
C ALA A 102 8.07 -8.46 9.35
N SER A 103 7.91 -7.24 8.84
CA SER A 103 8.36 -6.02 9.50
C SER A 103 7.20 -5.04 9.74
N SER A 104 7.50 -3.81 10.19
CA SER A 104 6.49 -2.75 10.31
C SER A 104 5.89 -2.38 8.95
N ALA A 105 4.71 -1.76 8.95
CA ALA A 105 4.07 -1.28 7.71
C ALA A 105 5.00 -0.38 6.88
N GLU A 106 5.80 0.45 7.54
CA GLU A 106 6.80 1.30 6.89
C GLU A 106 7.87 0.50 6.13
N PHE A 107 8.49 -0.49 6.78
CA PHE A 107 9.52 -1.30 6.13
C PHE A 107 8.94 -2.22 5.07
N PHE A 108 7.74 -2.76 5.31
CA PHE A 108 6.99 -3.54 4.32
C PHE A 108 6.73 -2.71 3.06
N ALA A 109 6.26 -1.48 3.20
CA ALA A 109 6.02 -0.57 2.09
C ALA A 109 7.33 -0.18 1.37
N LYS A 110 8.36 0.23 2.12
CA LYS A 110 9.68 0.58 1.56
C LYS A 110 10.28 -0.56 0.74
N GLY A 111 10.27 -1.78 1.28
CA GLY A 111 10.81 -2.95 0.56
C GLY A 111 10.03 -3.26 -0.71
N SER A 112 8.70 -3.16 -0.67
CA SER A 112 7.83 -3.41 -1.81
C SER A 112 7.99 -2.36 -2.92
N VAL A 113 7.99 -1.07 -2.55
CA VAL A 113 8.18 0.03 -3.50
C VAL A 113 9.59 -0.01 -4.10
N ALA A 114 10.62 -0.29 -3.28
CA ALA A 114 11.99 -0.45 -3.77
C ALA A 114 12.16 -1.59 -4.79
N LEU A 115 11.42 -2.70 -4.65
CA LEU A 115 11.41 -3.76 -5.66
C LEU A 115 10.83 -3.27 -6.98
N PHE A 116 9.70 -2.56 -6.98
CA PHE A 116 9.12 -1.99 -8.19
C PHE A 116 10.04 -0.95 -8.83
N ASP A 117 10.67 -0.08 -8.04
CA ASP A 117 11.63 0.91 -8.50
C ASP A 117 12.83 0.25 -9.19
N LYS A 118 13.43 -0.78 -8.56
CA LYS A 118 14.58 -1.51 -9.12
C LYS A 118 14.25 -2.31 -10.37
N LEU A 119 13.01 -2.79 -10.52
CA LEU A 119 12.56 -3.41 -11.77
C LEU A 119 12.52 -2.40 -12.93
N GLY A 120 12.21 -1.13 -12.65
CA GLY A 120 12.20 -0.04 -13.62
C GLY A 120 11.15 -0.15 -14.73
N VAL A 121 10.16 -1.06 -14.59
CA VAL A 121 9.09 -1.27 -15.57
C VAL A 121 7.70 -0.97 -15.02
N THR A 122 7.54 -0.86 -13.71
CA THR A 122 6.25 -0.58 -13.06
C THR A 122 5.88 0.89 -13.27
N THR A 123 4.73 1.13 -13.87
CA THR A 123 4.23 2.49 -14.15
C THR A 123 3.19 2.96 -13.16
N ASN A 124 2.45 2.03 -12.54
CA ASN A 124 1.37 2.35 -11.60
C ASN A 124 1.50 1.46 -10.37
N LEU A 125 1.26 2.02 -9.18
CA LEU A 125 1.09 1.26 -7.95
C LEU A 125 -0.39 1.24 -7.58
N CYS A 126 -0.96 0.04 -7.43
CA CYS A 126 -2.38 -0.15 -7.15
C CYS A 126 -2.57 -0.79 -5.79
N PHE A 127 -3.38 -0.16 -4.94
CA PHE A 127 -3.72 -0.69 -3.62
C PHE A 127 -5.18 -0.36 -3.24
N GLY A 128 -5.75 -1.14 -2.34
CA GLY A 128 -7.08 -0.88 -1.78
C GLY A 128 -7.02 0.11 -0.63
N SER A 129 -8.11 0.83 -0.39
CA SER A 129 -8.24 1.75 0.73
C SER A 129 -9.67 1.73 1.26
N GLU A 130 -9.84 1.80 2.56
CA GLU A 130 -11.15 1.87 3.22
C GLU A 130 -11.75 3.27 3.11
N CYS A 131 -10.92 4.33 3.15
CA CYS A 131 -11.43 5.71 3.07
C CYS A 131 -11.75 6.17 1.64
N GLY A 132 -11.17 5.52 0.64
CA GLY A 132 -11.44 5.85 -0.76
C GLY A 132 -11.04 7.28 -1.19
N ASN A 133 -10.18 7.97 -0.43
CA ASN A 133 -9.77 9.34 -0.73
C ASN A 133 -8.25 9.46 -0.77
N ILE A 134 -7.70 9.55 -1.98
CA ILE A 134 -6.27 9.60 -2.21
C ILE A 134 -5.64 10.91 -1.74
N ASP A 135 -6.38 12.03 -1.84
CA ASP A 135 -5.86 13.34 -1.42
C ASP A 135 -5.66 13.37 0.09
N THR A 136 -6.59 12.79 0.87
CA THR A 136 -6.44 12.59 2.31
C THR A 136 -5.22 11.73 2.63
N LEU A 137 -5.06 10.56 1.98
CA LEU A 137 -3.92 9.68 2.21
C LEU A 137 -2.60 10.35 1.85
N SER A 138 -2.53 11.06 0.72
CA SER A 138 -1.33 11.77 0.26
C SER A 138 -0.93 12.89 1.21
N ARG A 139 -1.90 13.66 1.70
CA ARG A 139 -1.65 14.72 2.67
C ARG A 139 -1.11 14.18 3.99
N ILE A 140 -1.65 13.05 4.47
CA ILE A 140 -1.14 12.40 5.67
C ILE A 140 0.27 11.85 5.41
N ALA A 141 0.52 11.23 4.27
CA ALA A 141 1.83 10.71 3.88
C ALA A 141 2.88 11.83 3.84
N GLU A 142 2.55 13.00 3.28
CA GLU A 142 3.43 14.16 3.23
C GLU A 142 3.80 14.66 4.63
N ILE A 143 2.84 14.76 5.55
CA ILE A 143 3.09 15.16 6.94
C ILE A 143 4.03 14.14 7.62
N PHE A 144 3.81 12.85 7.40
CA PHE A 144 4.64 11.80 7.98
C PHE A 144 6.01 11.67 7.31
N TYR A 145 6.18 12.12 6.09
CA TYR A 145 7.45 12.15 5.38
C TYR A 145 8.30 13.37 5.79
N THR A 146 7.68 14.55 5.82
CA THR A 146 8.38 15.82 6.11
C THR A 146 8.62 16.04 7.61
N GLU A 147 7.84 15.40 8.47
CA GLU A 147 7.91 15.50 9.92
C GLU A 147 8.03 16.95 10.43
N PRO A 148 7.06 17.85 10.16
CA PRO A 148 7.13 19.24 10.59
C PRO A 148 7.33 19.36 12.11
N GLU A 149 8.18 20.31 12.55
CA GLU A 149 8.54 20.43 13.98
C GLU A 149 7.34 20.45 14.95
N PRO A 150 6.20 21.17 14.68
CA PRO A 150 5.04 21.15 15.57
C PRO A 150 4.39 19.76 15.68
N TYR A 151 4.41 18.97 14.60
CA TYR A 151 3.95 17.58 14.61
C TYR A 151 4.87 16.70 15.48
N VAL A 152 6.19 16.82 15.30
CA VAL A 152 7.20 16.05 16.04
C VAL A 152 7.14 16.37 17.54
N GLU A 153 7.01 17.64 17.92
CA GLU A 153 6.88 18.06 19.32
C GLU A 153 5.62 17.46 19.97
N SER A 154 4.47 17.52 19.24
CA SER A 154 3.22 16.90 19.69
C SER A 154 3.36 15.39 19.87
N LEU A 155 3.97 14.70 18.90
CA LEU A 155 4.22 13.26 18.96
C LEU A 155 5.08 12.89 20.19
N ARG A 156 6.19 13.61 20.42
CA ARG A 156 7.06 13.42 21.58
C ARG A 156 6.33 13.65 22.89
N CYS A 157 5.50 14.69 22.96
CA CYS A 157 4.70 14.98 24.15
C CYS A 157 3.70 13.85 24.46
N ASN A 158 3.00 13.33 23.43
CA ASN A 158 2.03 12.25 23.59
C ASN A 158 2.70 10.93 24.02
N LEU A 159 3.87 10.61 23.46
CA LEU A 159 4.67 9.45 23.87
C LEU A 159 5.14 9.56 25.33
N LYS A 160 5.57 10.75 25.77
CA LYS A 160 5.95 10.99 27.18
C LYS A 160 4.78 10.82 28.16
N LYS A 161 3.54 11.03 27.70
CA LYS A 161 2.32 10.75 28.48
C LYS A 161 1.98 9.25 28.56
N GLY A 162 2.78 8.37 27.97
CA GLY A 162 2.57 6.92 27.98
C GLY A 162 1.62 6.40 26.90
N MET A 163 1.28 7.20 25.91
CA MET A 163 0.45 6.72 24.80
C MET A 163 1.27 5.74 23.92
N SER A 164 0.61 4.72 23.38
CA SER A 164 1.22 3.86 22.37
C SER A 164 1.52 4.66 21.09
N PHE A 165 2.55 4.26 20.32
CA PHE A 165 2.96 4.98 19.12
C PHE A 165 1.81 5.24 18.13
N PRO A 166 0.92 4.28 17.79
CA PRO A 166 -0.19 4.54 16.89
C PRO A 166 -1.14 5.64 17.41
N ILE A 167 -1.47 5.59 18.69
CA ILE A 167 -2.35 6.59 19.33
C ILE A 167 -1.66 7.97 19.37
N ALA A 168 -0.40 8.01 19.80
CA ALA A 168 0.37 9.25 19.86
C ALA A 168 0.51 9.92 18.50
N ARG A 169 0.74 9.12 17.44
CA ARG A 169 0.85 9.55 16.05
C ARG A 169 -0.47 10.15 15.54
N THR A 170 -1.59 9.48 15.80
CA THR A 170 -2.92 9.98 15.43
C THR A 170 -3.24 11.31 16.10
N TRP A 171 -3.02 11.41 17.41
CA TRP A 171 -3.25 12.67 18.12
C TRP A 171 -2.33 13.80 17.65
N ALA A 172 -1.07 13.52 17.39
CA ALA A 172 -0.13 14.51 16.86
C ALA A 172 -0.56 15.01 15.49
N LEU A 173 -1.03 14.11 14.60
CA LEU A 173 -1.56 14.47 13.29
C LEU A 173 -2.76 15.39 13.40
N LEU A 174 -3.75 15.05 14.26
CA LEU A 174 -4.97 15.85 14.42
C LEU A 174 -4.69 17.20 15.05
N GLN A 175 -3.70 17.31 15.94
CA GLN A 175 -3.26 18.59 16.49
C GLN A 175 -2.57 19.47 15.45
N TYR A 176 -1.74 18.88 14.58
CA TYR A 176 -1.03 19.61 13.53
C TYR A 176 -1.98 19.98 12.37
N ALA A 177 -2.87 19.09 11.97
CA ALA A 177 -3.79 19.27 10.85
C ALA A 177 -5.26 19.02 11.30
N PRO A 178 -5.88 19.96 12.01
CA PRO A 178 -7.26 19.81 12.53
C PRO A 178 -8.31 19.57 11.44
N SER A 179 -8.04 19.98 10.20
CA SER A 179 -8.90 19.71 9.05
C SER A 179 -9.02 18.24 8.67
N LEU A 180 -8.19 17.37 9.24
CA LEU A 180 -8.26 15.91 9.10
C LEU A 180 -9.07 15.24 10.22
N SER A 181 -9.75 16.01 11.08
CA SER A 181 -10.53 15.46 12.20
C SER A 181 -11.71 14.58 11.75
N ASP A 182 -12.30 14.88 10.59
CA ASP A 182 -13.38 14.08 10.03
C ASP A 182 -12.86 12.74 9.46
N ASP A 183 -11.57 12.67 9.15
CA ASP A 183 -10.86 11.49 8.64
C ASP A 183 -10.10 10.72 9.74
N LYS A 184 -10.41 10.95 11.02
CA LYS A 184 -9.70 10.36 12.18
C LYS A 184 -9.59 8.84 12.13
N ASP A 185 -10.57 8.16 11.53
CA ASP A 185 -10.61 6.71 11.40
C ASP A 185 -9.71 6.17 10.27
N VAL A 186 -9.15 7.05 9.44
CA VAL A 186 -8.23 6.67 8.36
C VAL A 186 -7.03 5.90 8.90
N LEU A 187 -6.46 6.33 10.05
CA LEU A 187 -5.31 5.67 10.68
C LEU A 187 -5.67 4.43 11.51
N SER A 188 -6.93 4.06 11.62
CA SER A 188 -7.38 2.82 12.27
C SER A 188 -7.56 1.66 11.29
N SER A 189 -7.60 1.95 9.99
CA SER A 189 -7.88 0.98 8.93
C SER A 189 -6.59 0.45 8.30
N PRO A 190 -6.38 -0.89 8.26
CA PRO A 190 -5.10 -1.48 7.86
C PRO A 190 -4.64 -1.11 6.45
N ASN A 191 -5.54 -1.10 5.45
CA ASN A 191 -5.15 -0.78 4.08
C ASN A 191 -4.84 0.70 3.90
N ASN A 192 -5.54 1.60 4.63
CA ASN A 192 -5.20 3.01 4.65
C ASN A 192 -3.80 3.25 5.23
N ILE A 193 -3.45 2.57 6.33
CA ILE A 193 -2.10 2.65 6.92
C ILE A 193 -1.05 2.22 5.90
N LEU A 194 -1.24 1.08 5.23
CA LEU A 194 -0.34 0.61 4.18
C LEU A 194 -0.29 1.58 3.00
N GLY A 195 -1.45 2.10 2.55
CA GLY A 195 -1.53 3.10 1.49
C GLY A 195 -0.70 4.35 1.79
N ILE A 196 -0.82 4.89 3.01
CA ILE A 196 -0.01 6.02 3.47
C ILE A 196 1.48 5.69 3.45
N GLU A 197 1.89 4.49 3.91
CA GLU A 197 3.30 4.10 3.90
C GLU A 197 3.81 3.83 2.47
N TYR A 198 2.98 3.35 1.53
CA TYR A 198 3.34 3.28 0.10
C TYR A 198 3.58 4.68 -0.47
N LEU A 199 2.66 5.62 -0.23
CA LEU A 199 2.80 7.01 -0.70
C LEU A 199 4.05 7.66 -0.14
N LYS A 200 4.33 7.47 1.15
CA LYS A 200 5.54 7.94 1.81
C LYS A 200 6.81 7.32 1.21
N ALA A 201 6.77 6.04 0.81
CA ALA A 201 7.89 5.36 0.18
C ALA A 201 8.15 5.80 -1.27
N LEU A 202 7.18 6.44 -1.92
CA LEU A 202 7.27 7.01 -3.26
C LEU A 202 7.84 8.46 -3.27
N MET A 203 7.88 9.14 -2.11
CA MET A 203 8.48 10.46 -1.91
C MET A 203 9.98 10.37 -1.70
#